data_8bde5a26e7144a153a05b0bf6043943f
#
_entry.id   8bde5a26e7144a153a05b0bf6043943f
#
_cell.length_a   1.000
_cell.length_b   1.000
_cell.length_c   1.000
_cell.angle_alpha   90.00
_cell.angle_beta   90.00
_cell.angle_gamma   90.00
#
_symmetry.space_group_name_H-M   'P 1'
#
loop_
_entity.id
_entity.type
_entity.pdbx_description
1 polymer ?
#
loop_
_entity_poly.entity_id
_entity_poly.type
_entity_poly.pdbx_seq_one_letter_code
_entity_poly.pdbx_strand_id
1 'polypeptide(L)'
;MRDFLKNVFANIVAILVIMMVVFGFFMLLIFASAMSEDQKPTVKENSVLVLNFKTPVLDSYTEEETSLFDFGEKKSLILIDILNAINKAKTDDNIKGISIEADDLQAGITQVDNIRAALEDFKKSGKFVYAYGNNMSQKSYYLATVADKIVLNPVGME
;
A
#
# COMPACT_ATOMS: atom_id res chain seq x y z
N MET A 1 41.64 9.06 -51.08
CA MET A 1 40.18 8.86 -50.99
C MET A 1 39.78 7.48 -50.42
N ARG A 2 40.38 6.38 -50.86
CA ARG A 2 40.00 5.02 -50.32
C ARG A 2 40.22 4.87 -48.80
N ASP A 3 41.29 5.43 -48.26
CA ASP A 3 41.59 5.30 -46.80
C ASP A 3 40.73 6.22 -45.95
N PHE A 4 40.34 7.39 -46.49
CA PHE A 4 39.37 8.25 -45.84
C PHE A 4 37.98 7.57 -45.68
N LEU A 5 37.50 6.96 -46.79
CA LEU A 5 36.22 6.22 -46.77
C LEU A 5 36.25 5.01 -45.83
N LYS A 6 37.40 4.29 -45.75
CA LYS A 6 37.55 3.17 -44.81
C LYS A 6 37.47 3.65 -43.35
N ASN A 7 38.14 4.78 -43.02
CA ASN A 7 38.12 5.33 -41.66
C ASN A 7 36.74 5.86 -41.27
N VAL A 8 36.04 6.52 -42.19
CA VAL A 8 34.66 6.95 -41.97
C VAL A 8 33.73 5.76 -41.72
N PHE A 9 33.84 4.73 -42.55
CA PHE A 9 33.03 3.51 -42.42
C PHE A 9 33.33 2.77 -41.12
N ALA A 10 34.60 2.67 -40.71
CA ALA A 10 35.00 2.08 -39.44
C ALA A 10 34.43 2.83 -38.22
N ASN A 11 34.42 4.17 -38.25
CA ASN A 11 33.85 4.99 -37.19
C ASN A 11 32.32 4.83 -37.12
N ILE A 12 31.63 4.77 -38.25
CA ILE A 12 30.17 4.52 -38.26
C ILE A 12 29.85 3.17 -37.65
N VAL A 13 30.58 2.12 -38.02
CA VAL A 13 30.40 0.77 -37.46
C VAL A 13 30.69 0.76 -35.98
N ALA A 14 31.75 1.43 -35.52
CA ALA A 14 32.07 1.53 -34.10
C ALA A 14 30.94 2.21 -33.29
N ILE A 15 30.37 3.30 -33.81
CA ILE A 15 29.24 4.00 -33.15
C ILE A 15 28.01 3.10 -33.11
N LEU A 16 27.70 2.35 -34.17
CA LEU A 16 26.58 1.41 -34.21
C LEU A 16 26.76 0.28 -33.17
N VAL A 17 27.96 -0.26 -33.04
CA VAL A 17 28.26 -1.29 -32.03
C VAL A 17 28.10 -0.75 -30.62
N ILE A 18 28.62 0.45 -30.33
CA ILE A 18 28.46 1.09 -29.01
C ILE A 18 26.98 1.31 -28.71
N MET A 19 26.20 1.82 -29.67
CA MET A 19 24.76 2.06 -29.52
C MET A 19 24.01 0.75 -29.23
N MET A 20 24.38 -0.34 -29.93
CA MET A 20 23.79 -1.66 -29.69
C MET A 20 24.10 -2.20 -28.29
N VAL A 21 25.32 -2.01 -27.80
CA VAL A 21 25.74 -2.44 -26.45
C VAL A 21 24.98 -1.63 -25.38
N VAL A 22 24.91 -0.31 -25.55
CA VAL A 22 24.17 0.57 -24.63
C VAL A 22 22.68 0.22 -24.61
N PHE A 23 22.08 0.01 -25.77
CA PHE A 23 20.67 -0.41 -25.88
C PHE A 23 20.42 -1.77 -25.21
N GLY A 24 21.30 -2.75 -25.46
CA GLY A 24 21.24 -4.07 -24.82
C GLY A 24 21.35 -3.97 -23.29
N PHE A 25 22.23 -3.11 -22.79
CA PHE A 25 22.37 -2.85 -21.35
C PHE A 25 21.11 -2.27 -20.75
N PHE A 26 20.47 -1.26 -21.38
CA PHE A 26 19.22 -0.69 -20.92
C PHE A 26 18.07 -1.70 -20.97
N MET A 27 18.01 -2.53 -22.02
CA MET A 27 17.03 -3.63 -22.11
C MET A 27 17.21 -4.63 -20.98
N LEU A 28 18.44 -4.94 -20.62
CA LEU A 28 18.74 -5.86 -19.52
C LEU A 28 18.33 -5.27 -18.17
N LEU A 29 18.51 -3.96 -17.93
CA LEU A 29 18.03 -3.26 -16.73
C LEU A 29 16.50 -3.25 -16.65
N ILE A 30 15.81 -2.97 -17.77
CA ILE A 30 14.35 -3.01 -17.84
C ILE A 30 13.84 -4.43 -17.55
N PHE A 31 14.47 -5.44 -18.13
CA PHE A 31 14.10 -6.84 -17.92
C PHE A 31 14.36 -7.27 -16.47
N ALA A 32 15.48 -6.87 -15.88
CA ALA A 32 15.80 -7.12 -14.48
C ALA A 32 14.80 -6.44 -13.53
N SER A 33 14.36 -5.21 -13.84
CA SER A 33 13.35 -4.52 -13.05
C SER A 33 11.94 -5.15 -13.19
N ALA A 34 11.61 -5.67 -14.38
CA ALA A 34 10.35 -6.37 -14.62
C ALA A 34 10.32 -7.78 -13.98
N MET A 35 11.49 -8.40 -13.77
CA MET A 35 11.61 -9.66 -13.01
C MET A 35 11.74 -9.45 -11.50
N SER A 36 11.91 -8.22 -11.02
CA SER A 36 11.64 -7.88 -9.62
C SER A 36 10.13 -7.96 -9.43
N GLU A 37 9.64 -9.20 -9.40
CA GLU A 37 8.30 -9.55 -8.97
C GLU A 37 8.04 -8.82 -7.66
N ASP A 38 6.95 -8.03 -7.61
CA ASP A 38 6.46 -7.44 -6.38
C ASP A 38 6.57 -8.52 -5.29
N GLN A 39 7.54 -8.42 -4.41
CA GLN A 39 7.62 -9.28 -3.25
C GLN A 39 6.37 -8.96 -2.43
N LYS A 40 5.27 -9.66 -2.76
CA LYS A 40 4.07 -9.63 -1.92
C LYS A 40 4.57 -9.88 -0.51
N PRO A 41 4.38 -8.95 0.41
CA PRO A 41 4.86 -9.12 1.77
C PRO A 41 4.33 -10.45 2.29
N THR A 42 5.24 -11.39 2.57
CA THR A 42 4.87 -12.66 3.14
C THR A 42 4.40 -12.40 4.57
N VAL A 43 3.11 -12.62 4.79
CA VAL A 43 2.50 -12.49 6.11
C VAL A 43 3.04 -13.62 6.98
N LYS A 44 3.70 -13.27 8.08
CA LYS A 44 4.20 -14.27 9.04
C LYS A 44 3.04 -14.90 9.81
N GLU A 45 3.23 -16.12 10.28
CA GLU A 45 2.27 -16.77 11.17
C GLU A 45 2.00 -15.92 12.43
N ASN A 46 0.74 -15.92 12.88
CA ASN A 46 0.26 -15.15 14.04
C ASN A 46 0.40 -13.64 13.90
N SER A 47 0.27 -13.11 12.69
CA SER A 47 0.24 -11.68 12.42
C SER A 47 -1.10 -11.06 12.77
N VAL A 48 -1.08 -9.75 13.03
CA VAL A 48 -2.27 -8.90 13.22
C VAL A 48 -2.24 -7.81 12.16
N LEU A 49 -3.35 -7.61 11.44
CA LEU A 49 -3.49 -6.50 10.51
C LEU A 49 -3.75 -5.22 11.31
N VAL A 50 -2.88 -4.23 11.16
CA VAL A 50 -3.06 -2.91 11.79
C VAL A 50 -3.71 -1.96 10.78
N LEU A 51 -4.88 -1.43 11.14
CA LEU A 51 -5.56 -0.38 10.40
C LEU A 51 -5.28 0.96 11.08
N ASN A 52 -4.44 1.76 10.45
CA ASN A 52 -4.07 3.09 10.94
C ASN A 52 -4.70 4.16 10.03
N PHE A 53 -5.50 5.06 10.61
CA PHE A 53 -6.27 6.07 9.88
C PHE A 53 -5.73 7.50 10.02
N LYS A 54 -4.43 7.65 10.30
CA LYS A 54 -3.77 8.97 10.39
C LYS A 54 -3.76 9.76 9.08
N THR A 55 -3.92 9.06 7.95
CA THR A 55 -4.04 9.67 6.62
C THR A 55 -5.48 9.66 6.15
N PRO A 56 -5.90 10.66 5.33
CA PRO A 56 -7.27 10.71 4.82
C PRO A 56 -7.66 9.46 4.04
N VAL A 57 -8.92 9.04 4.20
CA VAL A 57 -9.51 7.97 3.39
C VAL A 57 -10.22 8.60 2.20
N LEU A 58 -9.84 8.18 0.98
CA LEU A 58 -10.43 8.61 -0.28
C LEU A 58 -11.19 7.45 -0.93
N ASP A 59 -12.19 7.78 -1.76
CA ASP A 59 -12.98 6.77 -2.49
C ASP A 59 -12.23 6.22 -3.71
N SER A 60 -11.35 7.03 -4.32
CA SER A 60 -10.57 6.68 -5.50
C SER A 60 -9.18 7.31 -5.49
N TYR A 61 -8.29 6.76 -6.29
CA TYR A 61 -6.98 7.37 -6.53
C TYR A 61 -7.14 8.75 -7.18
N THR A 62 -6.37 9.73 -6.73
CA THR A 62 -6.24 11.03 -7.41
C THR A 62 -5.13 10.95 -8.45
N GLU A 63 -5.21 11.79 -9.50
CA GLU A 63 -4.18 11.84 -10.55
C GLU A 63 -2.78 12.18 -9.98
N GLU A 64 -2.72 12.93 -8.90
CA GLU A 64 -1.47 13.27 -8.21
C GLU A 64 -0.78 12.05 -7.58
N GLU A 65 -1.53 11.02 -7.19
CA GLU A 65 -1.00 9.80 -6.58
C GLU A 65 -0.55 8.76 -7.63
N THR A 66 -0.91 8.97 -8.91
CA THR A 66 -0.52 8.09 -10.02
C THR A 66 0.73 8.56 -10.76
N SER A 67 1.41 9.61 -10.29
CA SER A 67 2.65 10.09 -10.89
C SER A 67 3.73 9.01 -10.85
N LEU A 68 4.27 8.65 -12.02
CA LEU A 68 5.35 7.65 -12.17
C LEU A 68 6.66 8.02 -11.47
N PHE A 69 6.75 9.26 -10.96
CA PHE A 69 7.93 9.80 -10.28
C PHE A 69 7.71 10.08 -8.80
N ASP A 70 6.52 9.73 -8.26
CA ASP A 70 6.25 9.91 -6.83
C ASP A 70 6.75 8.67 -6.06
N PHE A 71 7.98 8.76 -5.56
CA PHE A 71 8.61 7.78 -4.68
C PHE A 71 8.26 8.06 -3.20
N GLY A 72 7.26 8.91 -2.94
CA GLY A 72 6.83 9.28 -1.59
C GLY A 72 5.92 8.24 -0.93
N GLU A 73 5.74 8.38 0.39
CA GLU A 73 4.73 7.63 1.11
C GLU A 73 3.33 8.00 0.58
N LYS A 74 2.44 7.01 0.43
CA LYS A 74 1.04 7.25 0.04
C LYS A 74 0.44 8.27 1.01
N LYS A 75 0.04 9.42 0.50
CA LYS A 75 -0.55 10.51 1.30
C LYS A 75 -2.00 10.24 1.73
N SER A 76 -2.61 9.19 1.20
CA SER A 76 -4.01 8.85 1.44
C SER A 76 -4.23 7.34 1.44
N LEU A 77 -5.27 6.91 2.14
CA LEU A 77 -5.77 5.55 2.12
C LEU A 77 -6.94 5.47 1.14
N ILE A 78 -6.97 4.43 0.31
CA ILE A 78 -8.09 4.22 -0.60
C ILE A 78 -9.09 3.25 0.02
N LEU A 79 -10.37 3.62 0.05
CA LEU A 79 -11.41 2.82 0.69
C LEU A 79 -11.43 1.38 0.19
N ILE A 80 -11.37 1.19 -1.13
CA ILE A 80 -11.43 -0.16 -1.71
C ILE A 80 -10.23 -1.01 -1.30
N ASP A 81 -9.04 -0.42 -1.11
CA ASP A 81 -7.86 -1.15 -0.64
C ASP A 81 -8.01 -1.61 0.81
N ILE A 82 -8.61 -0.75 1.67
CA ILE A 82 -8.92 -1.09 3.06
C ILE A 82 -9.90 -2.27 3.10
N LEU A 83 -11.00 -2.21 2.33
CA LEU A 83 -11.99 -3.27 2.27
C LEU A 83 -11.40 -4.59 1.76
N ASN A 84 -10.56 -4.53 0.73
CA ASN A 84 -9.85 -5.68 0.18
C ASN A 84 -8.86 -6.28 1.19
N ALA A 85 -8.13 -5.44 1.93
CA ALA A 85 -7.21 -5.89 2.98
C ALA A 85 -7.95 -6.62 4.10
N ILE A 86 -9.10 -6.10 4.56
CA ILE A 86 -9.95 -6.75 5.58
C ILE A 86 -10.48 -8.09 5.07
N ASN A 87 -11.00 -8.13 3.84
CA ASN A 87 -11.50 -9.37 3.23
C ASN A 87 -10.40 -10.43 3.06
N LYS A 88 -9.20 -10.02 2.65
CA LYS A 88 -8.06 -10.92 2.54
C LYS A 88 -7.62 -11.43 3.91
N ALA A 89 -7.56 -10.57 4.92
CA ALA A 89 -7.23 -10.94 6.29
C ALA A 89 -8.24 -11.94 6.88
N LYS A 90 -9.51 -11.88 6.46
CA LYS A 90 -10.56 -12.82 6.88
C LYS A 90 -10.23 -14.26 6.51
N THR A 91 -9.65 -14.49 5.32
CA THR A 91 -9.36 -15.82 4.77
C THR A 91 -7.91 -16.28 4.96
N ASP A 92 -7.01 -15.40 5.38
CA ASP A 92 -5.58 -15.72 5.58
C ASP A 92 -5.36 -16.33 6.96
N ASP A 93 -4.97 -17.60 7.03
CA ASP A 93 -4.73 -18.32 8.29
C ASP A 93 -3.57 -17.77 9.12
N ASN A 94 -2.66 -17.03 8.51
CA ASN A 94 -1.55 -16.36 9.20
C ASN A 94 -1.99 -15.14 9.99
N ILE A 95 -3.15 -14.54 9.65
CA ILE A 95 -3.70 -13.38 10.35
C ILE A 95 -4.68 -13.86 11.43
N LYS A 96 -4.41 -13.48 12.68
CA LYS A 96 -5.23 -13.87 13.84
C LYS A 96 -6.26 -12.81 14.23
N GLY A 97 -6.08 -11.57 13.83
CA GLY A 97 -6.99 -10.48 14.17
C GLY A 97 -6.66 -9.18 13.47
N ILE A 98 -7.45 -8.16 13.78
CA ILE A 98 -7.27 -6.78 13.32
C ILE A 98 -7.11 -5.87 14.54
N SER A 99 -6.15 -4.94 14.47
CA SER A 99 -6.00 -3.84 15.40
C SER A 99 -6.35 -2.53 14.72
N ILE A 100 -7.31 -1.79 15.27
CA ILE A 100 -7.74 -0.48 14.78
C ILE A 100 -7.04 0.59 15.61
N GLU A 101 -6.20 1.43 14.99
CA GLU A 101 -5.71 2.66 15.59
C GLU A 101 -6.70 3.78 15.24
N ALA A 102 -7.56 4.13 16.21
CA ALA A 102 -8.73 4.96 15.99
C ALA A 102 -8.52 6.45 16.30
N ASP A 103 -7.27 6.90 16.42
CA ASP A 103 -6.98 8.33 16.57
C ASP A 103 -7.19 9.06 15.24
N ASP A 104 -7.72 10.29 15.29
CA ASP A 104 -7.81 11.22 14.15
C ASP A 104 -8.37 10.64 12.84
N LEU A 105 -9.44 9.85 12.92
CA LEU A 105 -10.06 9.24 11.75
C LEU A 105 -10.53 10.29 10.72
N GLN A 106 -9.75 10.44 9.67
CA GLN A 106 -10.04 11.35 8.54
C GLN A 106 -10.80 10.61 7.43
N ALA A 107 -12.05 10.28 7.68
CA ALA A 107 -12.94 9.60 6.74
C ALA A 107 -14.35 10.21 6.75
N GLY A 108 -15.05 10.10 5.64
CA GLY A 108 -16.49 10.40 5.56
C GLY A 108 -17.31 9.36 6.32
N ILE A 109 -18.50 9.72 6.78
CA ILE A 109 -19.34 8.80 7.56
C ILE A 109 -19.70 7.53 6.78
N THR A 110 -20.00 7.65 5.50
CA THR A 110 -20.29 6.51 4.62
C THR A 110 -19.09 5.57 4.46
N GLN A 111 -17.87 6.12 4.41
CA GLN A 111 -16.64 5.33 4.35
C GLN A 111 -16.46 4.56 5.67
N VAL A 112 -16.72 5.21 6.81
CA VAL A 112 -16.67 4.58 8.13
C VAL A 112 -17.69 3.45 8.22
N ASP A 113 -18.91 3.63 7.73
CA ASP A 113 -19.96 2.59 7.70
C ASP A 113 -19.54 1.39 6.85
N ASN A 114 -18.92 1.61 5.69
CA ASN A 114 -18.41 0.53 4.83
C ASN A 114 -17.29 -0.25 5.52
N ILE A 115 -16.35 0.44 6.14
CA ILE A 115 -15.24 -0.19 6.90
C ILE A 115 -15.81 -0.98 8.08
N ARG A 116 -16.77 -0.39 8.80
CA ARG A 116 -17.44 -1.04 9.92
C ARG A 116 -18.14 -2.34 9.49
N ALA A 117 -18.91 -2.30 8.40
CA ALA A 117 -19.58 -3.47 7.86
C ALA A 117 -18.59 -4.58 7.46
N ALA A 118 -17.45 -4.23 6.87
CA ALA A 118 -16.41 -5.18 6.53
C ALA A 118 -15.76 -5.81 7.79
N LEU A 119 -15.57 -5.03 8.86
CA LEU A 119 -15.05 -5.53 10.15
C LEU A 119 -16.06 -6.45 10.84
N GLU A 120 -17.36 -6.14 10.80
CA GLU A 120 -18.41 -7.01 11.32
C GLU A 120 -18.44 -8.36 10.56
N ASP A 121 -18.23 -8.32 9.25
CA ASP A 121 -18.14 -9.53 8.45
C ASP A 121 -16.84 -10.30 8.72
N PHE A 122 -15.71 -9.60 8.94
CA PHE A 122 -14.45 -10.21 9.37
C PHE A 122 -14.61 -10.98 10.68
N LYS A 123 -15.32 -10.45 11.68
CA LYS A 123 -15.57 -11.12 12.97
C LYS A 123 -16.27 -12.46 12.85
N LYS A 124 -17.07 -12.66 11.79
CA LYS A 124 -17.71 -13.97 11.52
C LYS A 124 -16.71 -15.10 11.26
N SER A 125 -15.43 -14.77 10.96
CA SER A 125 -14.36 -15.77 10.85
C SER A 125 -13.84 -16.29 12.20
N GLY A 126 -14.31 -15.74 13.33
CA GLY A 126 -13.86 -16.10 14.68
C GLY A 126 -12.56 -15.42 15.11
N LYS A 127 -12.01 -14.52 14.26
CA LYS A 127 -10.81 -13.74 14.56
C LYS A 127 -11.18 -12.48 15.35
N PHE A 128 -10.26 -12.00 16.22
CA PHE A 128 -10.52 -10.85 17.07
C PHE A 128 -10.36 -9.51 16.34
N VAL A 129 -11.09 -8.50 16.82
CA VAL A 129 -10.90 -7.09 16.44
C VAL A 129 -10.69 -6.30 17.73
N TYR A 130 -9.56 -5.62 17.84
CA TYR A 130 -9.26 -4.70 18.95
C TYR A 130 -9.16 -3.27 18.41
N ALA A 131 -9.56 -2.32 19.23
CA ALA A 131 -9.40 -0.89 18.95
C ALA A 131 -8.57 -0.24 20.04
N TYR A 132 -7.65 0.63 19.62
CA TYR A 132 -6.84 1.45 20.51
C TYR A 132 -6.93 2.91 20.09
N GLY A 133 -6.95 3.82 21.05
CA GLY A 133 -6.88 5.26 20.79
C GLY A 133 -6.45 6.04 22.02
N ASN A 134 -5.79 7.18 21.76
CA ASN A 134 -5.41 8.15 22.78
C ASN A 134 -6.51 9.20 22.93
N ASN A 135 -7.03 9.69 21.80
CA ASN A 135 -8.13 10.65 21.75
C ASN A 135 -9.06 10.25 20.58
N MET A 136 -10.22 9.73 20.90
CA MET A 136 -11.18 9.28 19.92
C MET A 136 -12.22 10.35 19.64
N SER A 137 -12.32 10.80 18.39
CA SER A 137 -13.45 11.59 17.93
C SER A 137 -14.74 10.75 17.96
N GLN A 138 -15.89 11.39 17.82
CA GLN A 138 -17.18 10.67 17.74
C GLN A 138 -17.21 9.62 16.63
N LYS A 139 -16.66 9.93 15.43
CA LYS A 139 -16.54 8.99 14.32
C LYS A 139 -15.57 7.85 14.62
N SER A 140 -14.43 8.18 15.24
CA SER A 140 -13.44 7.19 15.65
C SER A 140 -14.01 6.21 16.65
N TYR A 141 -14.74 6.71 17.65
CA TYR A 141 -15.42 5.88 18.65
C TYR A 141 -16.50 5.01 18.00
N TYR A 142 -17.28 5.56 17.07
CA TYR A 142 -18.28 4.79 16.32
C TYR A 142 -17.65 3.62 15.54
N LEU A 143 -16.50 3.83 14.89
CA LEU A 143 -15.76 2.75 14.27
C LEU A 143 -15.25 1.75 15.31
N ALA A 144 -14.68 2.23 16.41
CA ALA A 144 -14.11 1.39 17.45
C ALA A 144 -15.14 0.47 18.12
N THR A 145 -16.43 0.85 18.16
CA THR A 145 -17.50 0.03 18.78
C THR A 145 -17.75 -1.31 18.08
N VAL A 146 -17.20 -1.55 16.88
CA VAL A 146 -17.23 -2.89 16.25
C VAL A 146 -16.26 -3.86 16.90
N ALA A 147 -15.24 -3.34 17.61
CA ALA A 147 -14.19 -4.16 18.21
C ALA A 147 -14.72 -5.00 19.39
N ASP A 148 -14.07 -6.13 19.62
CA ASP A 148 -14.32 -6.98 20.80
C ASP A 148 -13.79 -6.33 22.08
N LYS A 149 -12.75 -5.50 21.94
CA LYS A 149 -12.16 -4.76 23.05
C LYS A 149 -11.69 -3.39 22.59
N ILE A 150 -12.07 -2.35 23.32
CA ILE A 150 -11.59 -0.98 23.12
C ILE A 150 -10.63 -0.66 24.29
N VAL A 151 -9.43 -0.21 23.94
CA VAL A 151 -8.40 0.21 24.89
C VAL A 151 -8.14 1.70 24.68
N LEU A 152 -8.33 2.47 25.74
CA LEU A 152 -8.02 3.90 25.78
C LEU A 152 -6.75 4.13 26.58
N ASN A 153 -5.94 5.07 26.11
CA ASN A 153 -4.81 5.52 26.92
C ASN A 153 -5.33 6.31 28.12
N PRO A 154 -4.99 5.91 29.38
CA PRO A 154 -5.51 6.57 30.57
C PRO A 154 -5.03 8.02 30.75
N VAL A 155 -3.98 8.45 30.04
CA VAL A 155 -3.44 9.83 30.04
C VAL A 155 -3.71 10.54 28.69
N GLY A 156 -4.54 9.99 27.82
CA GLY A 156 -4.76 10.50 26.47
C GLY A 156 -5.79 11.64 26.37
N MET A 157 -6.34 12.14 27.46
CA MET A 157 -7.24 13.30 27.48
C MET A 157 -6.61 14.43 28.27
N GLU A 158 -5.81 15.26 27.61
CA GLU A 158 -5.52 16.63 28.01
C GLU A 158 -6.05 17.61 26.97
#